data_dec7f7fa258f3b1b65d4920fdaea2c35
#
_entry.id   dec7f7fa258f3b1b65d4920fdaea2c35
#
_cell.length_a   1.000
_cell.length_b   1.000
_cell.length_c   1.000
_cell.angle_alpha   90.00
_cell.angle_beta   90.00
_cell.angle_gamma   90.00
#
_symmetry.space_group_name_H-M   'P 1'
#
loop_
_entity.id
_entity.type
_entity.pdbx_description
1 polymer ?
#
loop_
_entity_poly.entity_id
_entity_poly.type
_entity_poly.pdbx_seq_one_letter_code
_entity_poly.pdbx_strand_id
1 'polypeptide(L)'
;MSPRKVIEQHGRKITATGLVASLAGVITLVVTLLVFGWLDLAGVTTLDLGTQQARMRLYLVIAVVLLIGLSLLLVAVGWSKKVARLGGVWAGVLALTAFTLAMSTGAAGVREPLTVELWQPEPRTARVDVMLKVANQISDLNTGVTGSLPLTVLGVDSPALHWLFRDWQVQDVSALAADATPEMVITSIDQLSLAADYRGEALPLSEVADWGHATYSSWLKWFIYRQMPILRQEVILWVRSDLFLDSQGLPTP
;
A
#
# COMPACT_ATOMS: atom_id res chain seq x y z
N MET A 1 -37.48 40.77 -36.88
CA MET A 1 -37.17 39.45 -36.25
C MET A 1 -37.59 39.55 -34.77
N SER A 2 -38.50 38.69 -34.29
CA SER A 2 -39.05 38.84 -32.94
C SER A 2 -37.99 38.49 -31.87
N PRO A 3 -37.86 39.30 -30.77
CA PRO A 3 -36.86 39.07 -29.73
C PRO A 3 -36.95 37.68 -29.10
N ARG A 4 -38.14 37.07 -29.07
CA ARG A 4 -38.35 35.69 -28.58
C ARG A 4 -37.57 34.65 -29.39
N LYS A 5 -37.51 34.76 -30.71
CA LYS A 5 -36.78 33.81 -31.59
C LYS A 5 -35.26 33.88 -31.37
N VAL A 6 -34.75 35.06 -31.06
CA VAL A 6 -33.30 35.24 -30.77
C VAL A 6 -32.91 34.58 -29.43
N ILE A 7 -33.75 34.72 -28.41
CA ILE A 7 -33.52 34.10 -27.10
C ILE A 7 -33.60 32.58 -27.16
N GLU A 8 -34.60 32.07 -27.88
CA GLU A 8 -34.78 30.61 -28.06
C GLU A 8 -33.62 29.98 -28.83
N GLN A 9 -33.10 30.67 -29.84
CA GLN A 9 -31.99 30.21 -30.64
C GLN A 9 -30.65 30.26 -29.87
N HIS A 10 -30.48 31.26 -28.99
CA HIS A 10 -29.32 31.33 -28.08
C HIS A 10 -29.40 30.24 -26.99
N GLY A 11 -30.56 30.03 -26.39
CA GLY A 11 -30.78 28.98 -25.40
C GLY A 11 -30.49 27.58 -25.94
N ARG A 12 -30.94 27.27 -27.15
CA ARG A 12 -30.67 26.00 -27.83
C ARG A 12 -29.18 25.80 -28.14
N LYS A 13 -28.48 26.83 -28.55
CA LYS A 13 -27.03 26.76 -28.80
C LYS A 13 -26.21 26.51 -27.50
N ILE A 14 -26.61 27.16 -26.40
CA ILE A 14 -25.95 26.99 -25.09
C ILE A 14 -26.17 25.57 -24.57
N THR A 15 -27.37 25.03 -24.67
CA THR A 15 -27.67 23.66 -24.22
C THR A 15 -26.97 22.59 -25.07
N ALA A 16 -26.91 22.76 -26.38
CA ALA A 16 -26.18 21.85 -27.28
C ALA A 16 -24.66 21.87 -26.99
N THR A 17 -24.09 23.05 -26.77
CA THR A 17 -22.67 23.19 -26.42
C THR A 17 -22.35 22.56 -25.05
N GLY A 18 -23.25 22.72 -24.07
CA GLY A 18 -23.11 22.10 -22.74
C GLY A 18 -23.17 20.55 -22.83
N LEU A 19 -24.07 20.02 -23.63
CA LEU A 19 -24.22 18.57 -23.80
C LEU A 19 -23.01 17.94 -24.50
N VAL A 20 -22.45 18.59 -25.50
CA VAL A 20 -21.24 18.13 -26.18
C VAL A 20 -20.03 18.21 -25.24
N ALA A 21 -19.92 19.29 -24.46
CA ALA A 21 -18.85 19.43 -23.48
C ALA A 21 -18.92 18.35 -22.38
N SER A 22 -20.14 18.04 -21.88
CA SER A 22 -20.33 16.99 -20.88
C SER A 22 -20.02 15.60 -21.46
N LEU A 23 -20.42 15.31 -22.68
CA LEU A 23 -20.14 14.04 -23.34
C LEU A 23 -18.64 13.86 -23.57
N ALA A 24 -17.94 14.90 -24.03
CA ALA A 24 -16.50 14.89 -24.18
C ALA A 24 -15.80 14.66 -22.82
N GLY A 25 -16.31 15.30 -21.76
CA GLY A 25 -15.82 15.10 -20.39
C GLY A 25 -15.94 13.66 -19.92
N VAL A 26 -17.12 13.05 -20.10
CA VAL A 26 -17.35 11.64 -19.72
C VAL A 26 -16.44 10.70 -20.51
N ILE A 27 -16.33 10.87 -21.83
CA ILE A 27 -15.45 10.04 -22.65
C ILE A 27 -14.01 10.15 -22.18
N THR A 28 -13.53 11.37 -21.93
CA THR A 28 -12.14 11.56 -21.45
C THR A 28 -11.93 10.96 -20.07
N LEU A 29 -12.91 11.07 -19.16
CA LEU A 29 -12.85 10.42 -17.84
C LEU A 29 -12.71 8.90 -17.98
N VAL A 30 -13.59 8.26 -18.76
CA VAL A 30 -13.58 6.81 -18.99
C VAL A 30 -12.24 6.38 -19.60
N VAL A 31 -11.76 7.09 -20.61
CA VAL A 31 -10.49 6.77 -21.26
C VAL A 31 -9.31 6.97 -20.29
N THR A 32 -9.33 8.02 -19.48
CA THR A 32 -8.30 8.26 -18.48
C THR A 32 -8.26 7.11 -17.45
N LEU A 33 -9.40 6.67 -16.94
CA LEU A 33 -9.49 5.53 -16.03
C LEU A 33 -9.00 4.24 -16.68
N LEU A 34 -9.34 4.00 -17.93
CA LEU A 34 -8.85 2.86 -18.71
C LEU A 34 -7.32 2.93 -18.89
N VAL A 35 -6.76 4.09 -19.22
CA VAL A 35 -5.32 4.27 -19.38
C VAL A 35 -4.59 4.03 -18.05
N PHE A 36 -5.08 4.54 -16.93
CA PHE A 36 -4.48 4.29 -15.62
C PHE A 36 -4.58 2.81 -15.23
N GLY A 37 -5.72 2.15 -15.44
CA GLY A 37 -5.86 0.72 -15.22
C GLY A 37 -4.92 -0.11 -16.10
N TRP A 38 -4.71 0.30 -17.35
CA TRP A 38 -3.78 -0.34 -18.27
C TRP A 38 -2.32 -0.11 -17.89
N LEU A 39 -1.96 1.09 -17.39
CA LEU A 39 -0.63 1.39 -16.88
C LEU A 39 -0.27 0.46 -15.71
N ASP A 40 -1.23 0.17 -14.84
CA ASP A 40 -1.05 -0.76 -13.73
C ASP A 40 -0.84 -2.20 -14.22
N LEU A 41 -1.75 -2.70 -15.05
CA LEU A 41 -1.64 -4.01 -15.70
C LEU A 41 -0.37 -4.15 -16.56
N ALA A 42 0.10 -3.05 -17.11
CA ALA A 42 1.25 -3.04 -18.01
C ALA A 42 2.60 -3.13 -17.29
N GLY A 43 2.67 -2.88 -15.98
CA GLY A 43 3.95 -2.71 -15.30
C GLY A 43 4.83 -1.59 -15.92
N VAL A 44 4.21 -0.66 -16.67
CA VAL A 44 4.90 0.48 -17.30
C VAL A 44 5.52 1.38 -16.22
N THR A 45 4.95 1.34 -15.02
CA THR A 45 5.51 2.01 -13.84
C THR A 45 6.89 1.49 -13.44
N THR A 46 7.33 0.32 -13.93
CA THR A 46 8.68 -0.21 -13.67
C THR A 46 9.70 0.22 -14.72
N LEU A 47 9.27 0.81 -15.85
CA LEU A 47 10.12 1.13 -17.01
C LEU A 47 10.99 -0.04 -17.51
N ASP A 48 10.67 -1.26 -17.08
CA ASP A 48 11.35 -2.45 -17.57
C ASP A 48 10.77 -2.82 -18.94
N LEU A 49 11.30 -2.16 -19.97
CA LEU A 49 10.97 -2.40 -21.37
C LEU A 49 11.65 -3.64 -21.94
N GLY A 50 12.33 -4.43 -21.12
CA GLY A 50 13.05 -5.63 -21.53
C GLY A 50 12.13 -6.73 -22.05
N THR A 51 10.90 -6.82 -21.56
CA THR A 51 9.95 -7.84 -22.00
C THR A 51 9.12 -7.40 -23.20
N GLN A 52 8.86 -8.33 -24.13
CA GLN A 52 8.01 -8.05 -25.30
C GLN A 52 6.59 -7.63 -24.88
N GLN A 53 6.10 -8.18 -23.79
CA GLN A 53 4.81 -7.82 -23.22
C GLN A 53 4.74 -6.35 -22.76
N ALA A 54 5.77 -5.86 -22.07
CA ALA A 54 5.82 -4.47 -21.62
C ALA A 54 5.85 -3.49 -22.81
N ARG A 55 6.60 -3.81 -23.85
CA ARG A 55 6.65 -3.01 -25.11
C ARG A 55 5.29 -2.96 -25.81
N MET A 56 4.61 -4.10 -25.96
CA MET A 56 3.28 -4.15 -26.57
C MET A 56 2.29 -3.27 -25.80
N ARG A 57 2.33 -3.30 -24.49
CA ARG A 57 1.45 -2.51 -23.63
C ARG A 57 1.75 -1.02 -23.72
N LEU A 58 3.03 -0.64 -23.79
CA LEU A 58 3.42 0.75 -24.04
C LEU A 58 2.87 1.26 -25.37
N TYR A 59 2.98 0.48 -26.45
CA TYR A 59 2.42 0.85 -27.75
C TYR A 59 0.90 1.03 -27.68
N LEU A 60 0.21 0.21 -26.89
CA LEU A 60 -1.23 0.33 -26.69
C LEU A 60 -1.61 1.64 -25.97
N VAL A 61 -0.87 2.01 -24.92
CA VAL A 61 -1.06 3.30 -24.23
C VAL A 61 -0.83 4.47 -25.18
N ILE A 62 0.26 4.44 -25.96
CA ILE A 62 0.53 5.46 -26.96
C ILE A 62 -0.59 5.54 -28.00
N ALA A 63 -1.08 4.40 -28.50
CA ALA A 63 -2.19 4.35 -29.44
C ALA A 63 -3.47 4.98 -28.88
N VAL A 64 -3.81 4.72 -27.61
CA VAL A 64 -4.96 5.31 -26.92
C VAL A 64 -4.81 6.83 -26.81
N VAL A 65 -3.65 7.32 -26.39
CA VAL A 65 -3.37 8.76 -26.29
C VAL A 65 -3.49 9.45 -27.66
N LEU A 66 -2.94 8.83 -28.71
CA LEU A 66 -3.06 9.33 -30.07
C LEU A 66 -4.50 9.35 -30.55
N LEU A 67 -5.28 8.32 -30.22
CA LEU A 67 -6.70 8.23 -30.59
C LEU A 67 -7.54 9.31 -29.90
N ILE A 68 -7.24 9.63 -28.64
CA ILE A 68 -7.86 10.76 -27.92
C ILE A 68 -7.51 12.08 -28.60
N GLY A 69 -6.21 12.30 -28.89
CA GLY A 69 -5.72 13.49 -29.56
C GLY A 69 -6.38 13.68 -30.93
N LEU A 70 -6.46 12.60 -31.72
CA LEU A 70 -7.10 12.59 -33.01
C LEU A 70 -8.61 12.89 -32.90
N SER A 71 -9.29 12.30 -31.91
CA SER A 71 -10.73 12.56 -31.66
C SER A 71 -10.99 14.02 -31.32
N LEU A 72 -10.17 14.62 -30.47
CA LEU A 72 -10.25 16.05 -30.14
C LEU A 72 -9.99 16.93 -31.38
N LEU A 73 -9.03 16.55 -32.19
CA LEU A 73 -8.70 17.27 -33.43
C LEU A 73 -9.85 17.18 -34.44
N LEU A 74 -10.47 16.01 -34.63
CA LEU A 74 -11.63 15.83 -35.50
C LEU A 74 -12.84 16.67 -35.02
N VAL A 75 -13.08 16.74 -33.71
CA VAL A 75 -14.11 17.62 -33.15
C VAL A 75 -13.77 19.09 -33.38
N ALA A 76 -12.52 19.47 -33.27
CA ALA A 76 -12.08 20.85 -33.50
C ALA A 76 -12.23 21.30 -34.95
N VAL A 77 -11.97 20.38 -35.90
CA VAL A 77 -12.06 20.66 -37.35
C VAL A 77 -13.52 20.52 -37.82
N GLY A 78 -14.24 19.48 -37.34
CA GLY A 78 -15.59 19.18 -37.85
C GLY A 78 -16.69 20.06 -37.25
N TRP A 79 -16.52 20.57 -36.01
CA TRP A 79 -17.59 21.34 -35.39
C TRP A 79 -17.19 22.78 -35.08
N SER A 80 -16.29 23.00 -34.14
CA SER A 80 -15.83 24.35 -33.82
C SER A 80 -14.65 24.26 -32.84
N LYS A 81 -13.63 25.10 -33.05
CA LYS A 81 -12.48 25.25 -32.13
C LYS A 81 -12.91 25.64 -30.72
N LYS A 82 -14.01 26.39 -30.56
CA LYS A 82 -14.54 26.80 -29.25
C LYS A 82 -15.13 25.59 -28.49
N VAL A 83 -15.87 24.72 -29.17
CA VAL A 83 -16.46 23.51 -28.58
C VAL A 83 -15.37 22.53 -28.17
N ALA A 84 -14.37 22.32 -29.04
CA ALA A 84 -13.23 21.45 -28.72
C ALA A 84 -12.43 21.96 -27.51
N ARG A 85 -12.18 23.27 -27.42
CA ARG A 85 -11.53 23.88 -26.23
C ARG A 85 -12.35 23.69 -24.96
N LEU A 86 -13.64 24.00 -25.02
CA LEU A 86 -14.53 23.91 -23.86
C LEU A 86 -14.63 22.45 -23.39
N GLY A 87 -14.81 21.51 -24.33
CA GLY A 87 -14.82 20.07 -24.04
C GLY A 87 -13.52 19.60 -23.44
N GLY A 88 -12.37 20.01 -23.97
CA GLY A 88 -11.05 19.68 -23.43
C GLY A 88 -10.82 20.20 -22.01
N VAL A 89 -11.21 21.44 -21.72
CA VAL A 89 -11.13 22.03 -20.38
C VAL A 89 -12.00 21.25 -19.40
N TRP A 90 -13.27 21.02 -19.73
CA TRP A 90 -14.16 20.24 -18.86
C TRP A 90 -13.69 18.81 -18.63
N ALA A 91 -13.18 18.17 -19.69
CA ALA A 91 -12.58 16.85 -19.60
C ALA A 91 -11.38 16.84 -18.64
N GLY A 92 -10.50 17.83 -18.74
CA GLY A 92 -9.37 17.99 -17.82
C GLY A 92 -9.82 18.21 -16.39
N VAL A 93 -10.80 19.08 -16.14
CA VAL A 93 -11.36 19.32 -14.81
C VAL A 93 -11.93 18.05 -14.21
N LEU A 94 -12.74 17.30 -14.96
CA LEU A 94 -13.33 16.05 -14.48
C LEU A 94 -12.27 14.98 -14.19
N ALA A 95 -11.26 14.83 -15.07
CA ALA A 95 -10.18 13.90 -14.86
C ALA A 95 -9.35 14.24 -13.61
N LEU A 96 -9.01 15.51 -13.41
CA LEU A 96 -8.30 15.99 -12.23
C LEU A 96 -9.13 15.81 -10.97
N THR A 97 -10.43 16.09 -11.01
CA THR A 97 -11.33 15.90 -9.86
C THR A 97 -11.42 14.42 -9.49
N ALA A 98 -11.61 13.54 -10.47
CA ALA A 98 -11.64 12.09 -10.23
C ALA A 98 -10.31 11.58 -9.65
N PHE A 99 -9.18 12.06 -10.19
CA PHE A 99 -7.85 11.75 -9.68
C PHE A 99 -7.69 12.22 -8.23
N THR A 100 -8.06 13.48 -7.93
CA THR A 100 -7.97 14.03 -6.57
C THR A 100 -8.83 13.25 -5.58
N LEU A 101 -10.05 12.89 -5.96
CA LEU A 101 -10.93 12.05 -5.12
C LEU A 101 -10.33 10.67 -4.89
N ALA A 102 -9.80 10.02 -5.91
CA ALA A 102 -9.15 8.73 -5.79
C ALA A 102 -7.91 8.78 -4.89
N MET A 103 -7.11 9.86 -4.97
CA MET A 103 -5.95 10.07 -4.11
C MET A 103 -6.35 10.39 -2.67
N SER A 104 -7.37 11.21 -2.47
CA SER A 104 -7.84 11.57 -1.13
C SER A 104 -8.43 10.38 -0.38
N THR A 105 -9.17 9.49 -1.05
CA THR A 105 -9.67 8.25 -0.42
C THR A 105 -8.55 7.29 -0.05
N GLY A 106 -7.47 7.24 -0.84
CA GLY A 106 -6.26 6.50 -0.50
C GLY A 106 -5.56 7.07 0.74
N ALA A 107 -5.33 8.38 0.75
CA ALA A 107 -4.67 9.07 1.87
C ALA A 107 -5.50 9.05 3.16
N ALA A 108 -6.84 9.04 3.06
CA ALA A 108 -7.73 8.94 4.21
C ALA A 108 -7.79 7.52 4.82
N GLY A 109 -7.04 6.55 4.30
CA GLY A 109 -7.01 5.18 4.82
C GLY A 109 -8.30 4.39 4.62
N VAL A 110 -9.20 4.84 3.72
CA VAL A 110 -10.43 4.12 3.36
C VAL A 110 -10.11 2.82 2.60
N ARG A 111 -9.01 2.79 1.89
CA ARG A 111 -8.36 1.56 1.42
C ARG A 111 -7.41 1.10 2.51
N GLU A 112 -7.03 -0.17 2.51
CA GLU A 112 -6.12 -0.74 3.51
C GLU A 112 -5.02 0.26 3.91
N PRO A 113 -4.76 0.41 5.22
CA PRO A 113 -3.85 1.42 5.72
C PRO A 113 -2.47 1.22 5.07
N LEU A 114 -2.15 2.09 4.13
CA LEU A 114 -0.89 2.04 3.40
C LEU A 114 0.21 2.65 4.26
N THR A 115 1.26 1.87 4.52
CA THR A 115 2.49 2.31 5.20
C THR A 115 3.38 3.19 4.31
N VAL A 116 2.78 3.82 3.29
CA VAL A 116 3.50 4.44 2.17
C VAL A 116 3.30 5.95 2.06
N GLU A 117 2.71 6.58 3.07
CA GLU A 117 2.59 8.03 3.08
C GLU A 117 3.92 8.70 3.42
N LEU A 118 4.19 9.86 2.77
CA LEU A 118 5.43 10.64 2.99
C LEU A 118 5.59 11.10 4.44
N TRP A 119 4.47 11.44 5.07
CA TRP A 119 4.45 11.87 6.45
C TRP A 119 3.94 10.72 7.32
N GLN A 120 4.87 9.90 7.77
CA GLN A 120 4.59 8.85 8.73
C GLN A 120 5.55 9.03 9.89
N PRO A 121 5.08 9.56 11.03
CA PRO A 121 5.95 9.91 12.16
C PRO A 121 6.61 8.67 12.78
N GLU A 122 5.97 7.51 12.67
CA GLU A 122 6.47 6.26 13.24
C GLU A 122 6.29 5.08 12.27
N PRO A 123 7.20 4.09 12.31
CA PRO A 123 7.03 2.84 11.61
C PRO A 123 5.72 2.17 12.01
N ARG A 124 4.98 1.68 11.05
CA ARG A 124 3.77 0.95 11.35
C ARG A 124 4.12 -0.43 11.89
N THR A 125 3.54 -0.80 13.00
CA THR A 125 3.65 -2.15 13.53
C THR A 125 2.84 -3.10 12.66
N ALA A 126 3.51 -4.13 12.11
CA ALA A 126 2.89 -5.12 11.26
C ALA A 126 2.60 -6.39 12.07
N ARG A 127 1.33 -6.84 12.07
CA ARG A 127 0.90 -8.11 12.67
C ARG A 127 1.41 -8.38 14.10
N VAL A 128 1.67 -7.35 14.87
CA VAL A 128 2.08 -7.48 16.28
C VAL A 128 1.01 -8.16 17.14
N ASP A 129 -0.25 -8.07 16.73
CA ASP A 129 -1.37 -8.82 17.32
C ASP A 129 -1.18 -10.34 17.23
N VAL A 130 -0.58 -10.83 16.14
CA VAL A 130 -0.25 -12.26 15.98
C VAL A 130 0.84 -12.66 16.97
N MET A 131 1.90 -11.84 17.10
CA MET A 131 3.00 -12.11 18.06
C MET A 131 2.46 -12.17 19.50
N LEU A 132 1.68 -11.19 19.91
CA LEU A 132 1.07 -11.17 21.24
C LEU A 132 0.14 -12.37 21.44
N LYS A 133 -0.66 -12.73 20.44
CA LYS A 133 -1.56 -13.88 20.53
C LYS A 133 -0.81 -15.19 20.70
N VAL A 134 0.26 -15.41 19.93
CA VAL A 134 1.11 -16.61 20.04
C VAL A 134 1.76 -16.66 21.42
N ALA A 135 2.36 -15.57 21.87
CA ALA A 135 2.98 -15.48 23.19
C ALA A 135 1.95 -15.77 24.33
N ASN A 136 0.78 -15.15 24.25
CA ASN A 136 -0.30 -15.37 25.21
C ASN A 136 -0.78 -16.84 25.24
N GLN A 137 -0.91 -17.48 24.07
CA GLN A 137 -1.28 -18.89 24.00
C GLN A 137 -0.25 -19.79 24.69
N ILE A 138 1.04 -19.54 24.43
CA ILE A 138 2.11 -20.33 25.05
C ILE A 138 2.13 -20.12 26.58
N SER A 139 1.97 -18.87 27.02
CA SER A 139 1.91 -18.57 28.46
C SER A 139 0.71 -19.25 29.12
N ASP A 140 -0.48 -19.16 28.52
CA ASP A 140 -1.70 -19.74 29.04
C ASP A 140 -1.61 -21.29 29.12
N LEU A 141 -1.08 -21.92 28.06
CA LEU A 141 -0.91 -23.38 28.04
C LEU A 141 0.05 -23.90 29.13
N ASN A 142 1.08 -23.13 29.48
CA ASN A 142 2.09 -23.59 30.42
C ASN A 142 1.80 -23.19 31.88
N THR A 143 1.17 -22.05 32.10
CA THR A 143 0.98 -21.48 33.44
C THR A 143 -0.49 -21.29 33.82
N GLY A 144 -1.41 -21.41 32.85
CA GLY A 144 -2.81 -21.09 33.04
C GLY A 144 -3.12 -19.58 33.14
N VAL A 145 -2.11 -18.72 32.96
CA VAL A 145 -2.23 -17.26 33.05
C VAL A 145 -1.49 -16.61 31.88
N THR A 146 -2.19 -15.78 31.13
CA THR A 146 -1.57 -15.01 30.04
C THR A 146 -0.55 -14.01 30.58
N GLY A 147 0.61 -13.91 29.92
CA GLY A 147 1.64 -12.93 30.28
C GLY A 147 2.48 -13.26 31.52
N SER A 148 2.35 -14.45 32.10
CA SER A 148 3.09 -14.83 33.30
C SER A 148 4.47 -15.43 33.01
N LEU A 149 4.73 -15.91 31.78
CA LEU A 149 6.04 -16.39 31.38
C LEU A 149 7.00 -15.21 31.18
N PRO A 150 8.26 -15.30 31.66
CA PRO A 150 9.25 -14.26 31.43
C PRO A 150 9.61 -14.19 29.96
N LEU A 151 9.69 -12.97 29.43
CA LEU A 151 10.06 -12.66 28.06
C LEU A 151 11.38 -11.92 28.04
N THR A 152 12.36 -12.45 27.33
CA THR A 152 13.66 -11.80 27.14
C THR A 152 13.73 -11.15 25.76
N VAL A 153 14.08 -9.87 25.70
CA VAL A 153 14.31 -9.14 24.46
C VAL A 153 15.82 -8.96 24.28
N LEU A 154 16.34 -9.52 23.18
CA LEU A 154 17.77 -9.52 22.89
C LEU A 154 18.11 -8.61 21.72
N GLY A 155 18.73 -7.46 22.04
CA GLY A 155 19.26 -6.55 21.02
C GLY A 155 18.23 -5.88 20.12
N VAL A 156 16.95 -5.84 20.51
CA VAL A 156 15.88 -5.17 19.78
C VAL A 156 15.38 -3.97 20.58
N ASP A 157 15.78 -2.77 20.16
CA ASP A 157 15.26 -1.53 20.75
C ASP A 157 14.04 -1.06 19.98
N SER A 158 12.86 -1.37 20.51
CA SER A 158 11.58 -1.01 19.88
C SER A 158 10.54 -0.59 20.92
N PRO A 159 10.20 0.71 21.00
CA PRO A 159 9.13 1.19 21.87
C PRO A 159 7.80 0.49 21.63
N ALA A 160 7.52 0.10 20.37
CA ALA A 160 6.31 -0.61 20.01
C ALA A 160 6.25 -2.01 20.63
N LEU A 161 7.40 -2.68 20.73
CA LEU A 161 7.51 -4.00 21.37
C LEU A 161 7.29 -3.90 22.88
N HIS A 162 7.88 -2.91 23.54
CA HIS A 162 7.64 -2.64 24.96
C HIS A 162 6.19 -2.29 25.26
N TRP A 163 5.57 -1.48 24.38
CA TRP A 163 4.15 -1.20 24.51
C TRP A 163 3.27 -2.44 24.34
N LEU A 164 3.62 -3.33 23.40
CA LEU A 164 2.90 -4.56 23.15
C LEU A 164 2.92 -5.50 24.36
N PHE A 165 4.08 -5.64 24.96
CA PHE A 165 4.32 -6.53 26.11
C PHE A 165 4.34 -5.81 27.46
N ARG A 166 3.70 -4.62 27.56
CA ARG A 166 3.70 -3.81 28.82
C ARG A 166 3.15 -4.54 30.05
N ASP A 167 2.30 -5.53 29.84
CA ASP A 167 1.67 -6.33 30.91
C ASP A 167 2.46 -7.62 31.19
N TRP A 168 3.62 -7.80 30.54
CA TRP A 168 4.47 -8.94 30.67
C TRP A 168 5.71 -8.62 31.52
N GLN A 169 6.36 -9.68 32.04
CA GLN A 169 7.69 -9.55 32.66
C GLN A 169 8.78 -9.53 31.56
N VAL A 170 9.09 -8.36 31.05
CA VAL A 170 10.07 -8.18 29.97
C VAL A 170 11.44 -7.87 30.56
N GLN A 171 12.47 -8.58 30.09
CA GLN A 171 13.88 -8.33 30.42
C GLN A 171 14.65 -7.96 29.15
N ASP A 172 15.17 -6.74 29.11
CA ASP A 172 16.03 -6.29 28.01
C ASP A 172 17.46 -6.66 28.27
N VAL A 173 18.07 -7.38 27.35
CA VAL A 173 19.46 -7.79 27.44
C VAL A 173 20.20 -7.49 26.12
N SER A 174 21.43 -7.05 26.22
CA SER A 174 22.29 -6.85 25.05
C SER A 174 22.99 -8.13 24.60
N ALA A 175 23.16 -9.09 25.52
CA ALA A 175 23.74 -10.39 25.24
C ALA A 175 23.21 -11.42 26.23
N LEU A 176 23.09 -12.66 25.78
CA LEU A 176 22.73 -13.81 26.61
C LEU A 176 24.01 -14.65 26.87
N ALA A 177 24.13 -15.15 28.06
CA ALA A 177 25.20 -16.13 28.38
C ALA A 177 24.89 -17.46 27.66
N ALA A 178 25.90 -18.19 27.23
CA ALA A 178 25.73 -19.43 26.47
C ALA A 178 25.04 -20.54 27.29
N ASP A 179 25.03 -20.46 28.58
CA ASP A 179 24.35 -21.36 29.53
C ASP A 179 22.93 -20.87 29.91
N ALA A 180 22.54 -19.68 29.45
CA ALA A 180 21.20 -19.16 29.73
C ALA A 180 20.13 -19.98 28.99
N THR A 181 19.03 -20.23 29.69
CA THR A 181 17.88 -20.98 29.17
C THR A 181 16.57 -20.21 29.37
N PRO A 182 16.43 -18.98 28.84
CA PRO A 182 15.19 -18.23 28.96
C PRO A 182 14.02 -18.97 28.32
N GLU A 183 12.82 -18.78 28.81
CA GLU A 183 11.64 -19.48 28.33
C GLU A 183 11.20 -18.96 26.94
N MET A 184 11.21 -17.64 26.78
CA MET A 184 10.91 -16.99 25.51
C MET A 184 11.91 -15.89 25.23
N VAL A 185 12.34 -15.78 23.96
CA VAL A 185 13.31 -14.77 23.51
C VAL A 185 12.81 -14.11 22.23
N ILE A 186 12.81 -12.79 22.19
CA ILE A 186 12.60 -12.01 20.97
C ILE A 186 13.95 -11.43 20.54
N THR A 187 14.35 -11.72 19.32
CA THR A 187 15.59 -11.22 18.74
C THR A 187 15.48 -10.98 17.24
N SER A 188 16.37 -10.17 16.68
CA SER A 188 16.55 -10.03 15.23
C SER A 188 17.56 -11.01 14.65
N ILE A 189 18.12 -11.90 15.46
CA ILE A 189 19.16 -12.86 15.05
C ILE A 189 18.52 -14.16 14.61
N ASP A 190 18.85 -14.61 13.39
CA ASP A 190 18.28 -15.80 12.76
C ASP A 190 18.72 -17.11 13.42
N GLN A 191 19.83 -17.13 14.13
CA GLN A 191 20.33 -18.30 14.82
C GLN A 191 20.59 -17.98 16.29
N LEU A 192 19.84 -18.66 17.16
CA LEU A 192 20.01 -18.58 18.59
C LEU A 192 20.86 -19.77 19.06
N SER A 193 22.06 -19.50 19.58
CA SER A 193 22.94 -20.53 20.11
C SER A 193 22.93 -20.48 21.65
N LEU A 194 22.02 -21.24 22.24
CA LEU A 194 21.82 -21.38 23.68
C LEU A 194 21.92 -22.85 24.10
N ALA A 195 21.99 -23.09 25.40
CA ALA A 195 22.11 -24.44 25.96
C ALA A 195 20.88 -25.33 25.76
N ALA A 196 19.70 -24.76 25.54
CA ALA A 196 18.46 -25.49 25.30
C ALA A 196 18.04 -25.43 23.83
N ASP A 197 17.14 -26.33 23.44
CA ASP A 197 16.52 -26.31 22.12
C ASP A 197 15.38 -25.31 22.05
N TYR A 198 15.34 -24.54 20.96
CA TYR A 198 14.33 -23.52 20.72
C TYR A 198 13.65 -23.70 19.37
N ARG A 199 12.37 -23.32 19.33
CA ARG A 199 11.61 -23.18 18.08
C ARG A 199 11.36 -21.71 17.84
N GLY A 200 11.75 -21.21 16.65
CA GLY A 200 11.63 -19.80 16.27
C GLY A 200 10.63 -19.61 15.15
N GLU A 201 9.84 -18.54 15.24
CA GLU A 201 8.99 -18.06 14.17
C GLU A 201 9.31 -16.60 13.86
N ALA A 202 9.62 -16.32 12.59
CA ALA A 202 9.88 -14.97 12.12
C ALA A 202 8.57 -14.20 11.97
N LEU A 203 8.47 -13.05 12.63
CA LEU A 203 7.29 -12.21 12.63
C LEU A 203 7.66 -10.78 12.24
N PRO A 204 6.90 -10.12 11.39
CA PRO A 204 7.15 -8.74 11.03
C PRO A 204 6.82 -7.82 12.22
N LEU A 205 7.81 -7.08 12.68
CA LEU A 205 7.67 -6.10 13.76
C LEU A 205 7.21 -4.75 13.22
N SER A 206 7.87 -4.26 12.16
CA SER A 206 7.54 -2.97 11.58
C SER A 206 7.67 -2.97 10.06
N GLU A 207 6.89 -2.13 9.42
CA GLU A 207 6.92 -1.89 7.98
C GLU A 207 7.08 -0.40 7.73
N VAL A 208 8.06 -0.04 6.90
CA VAL A 208 8.36 1.34 6.53
C VAL A 208 8.54 1.42 5.02
N ALA A 209 8.02 2.46 4.39
CA ALA A 209 8.30 2.69 2.98
C ALA A 209 9.79 3.00 2.76
N ASP A 210 10.40 2.35 1.78
CA ASP A 210 11.80 2.54 1.43
C ASP A 210 12.01 3.81 0.59
N TRP A 211 11.98 4.95 1.27
CA TRP A 211 12.23 6.24 0.64
C TRP A 211 13.70 6.45 0.27
N GLY A 212 14.61 5.80 0.98
CA GLY A 212 16.05 5.94 0.79
C GLY A 212 16.56 5.36 -0.53
N HIS A 213 15.93 4.28 -1.01
CA HIS A 213 16.26 3.63 -2.28
C HIS A 213 15.20 3.87 -3.36
N ALA A 214 14.38 4.92 -3.21
CA ALA A 214 13.32 5.24 -4.14
C ALA A 214 13.88 5.66 -5.50
N THR A 215 13.58 4.89 -6.54
CA THR A 215 13.88 5.20 -7.93
C THR A 215 12.81 6.11 -8.54
N TYR A 216 13.09 6.68 -9.71
CA TYR A 216 12.09 7.46 -10.45
C TYR A 216 10.80 6.68 -10.70
N SER A 217 10.92 5.39 -11.03
CA SER A 217 9.75 4.52 -11.22
C SER A 217 8.97 4.27 -9.91
N SER A 218 9.65 4.18 -8.76
CA SER A 218 9.02 4.06 -7.45
C SER A 218 8.22 5.32 -7.09
N TRP A 219 8.79 6.51 -7.37
CA TRP A 219 8.08 7.78 -7.20
C TRP A 219 6.84 7.89 -8.07
N LEU A 220 6.92 7.43 -9.34
CA LEU A 220 5.78 7.43 -10.25
C LEU A 220 4.67 6.48 -9.76
N LYS A 221 5.04 5.27 -9.30
CA LYS A 221 4.10 4.33 -8.70
C LYS A 221 3.44 4.91 -7.45
N TRP A 222 4.22 5.53 -6.60
CA TRP A 222 3.67 6.16 -5.41
C TRP A 222 2.71 7.30 -5.75
N PHE A 223 3.08 8.15 -6.70
CA PHE A 223 2.23 9.26 -7.12
C PHE A 223 0.89 8.79 -7.72
N ILE A 224 0.91 7.73 -8.54
CA ILE A 224 -0.29 7.24 -9.26
C ILE A 224 -1.10 6.26 -8.40
N TYR A 225 -0.42 5.32 -7.72
CA TYR A 225 -1.07 4.17 -7.07
C TYR A 225 -0.91 4.12 -5.56
N ARG A 226 -0.13 5.05 -4.98
CA ARG A 226 0.28 5.00 -3.57
C ARG A 226 1.00 3.70 -3.21
N GLN A 227 1.83 3.20 -4.12
CA GLN A 227 2.62 1.98 -3.92
C GLN A 227 4.10 2.31 -3.85
N MET A 228 4.76 1.79 -2.83
CA MET A 228 6.20 1.96 -2.59
C MET A 228 6.79 0.62 -2.14
N PRO A 229 8.04 0.31 -2.45
CA PRO A 229 8.75 -0.78 -1.79
C PRO A 229 8.73 -0.59 -0.28
N ILE A 230 8.55 -1.68 0.46
CA ILE A 230 8.44 -1.67 1.91
C ILE A 230 9.66 -2.38 2.48
N LEU A 231 10.36 -1.72 3.39
CA LEU A 231 11.35 -2.33 4.26
C LEU A 231 10.61 -2.94 5.45
N ARG A 232 10.83 -4.22 5.68
CA ARG A 232 10.31 -4.95 6.83
C ARG A 232 11.42 -5.17 7.83
N GLN A 233 11.16 -4.80 9.05
CA GLN A 233 11.96 -5.24 10.18
C GLN A 233 11.30 -6.48 10.75
N GLU A 234 11.98 -7.60 10.66
CA GLU A 234 11.53 -8.88 11.20
C GLU A 234 12.22 -9.16 12.53
N VAL A 235 11.49 -9.76 13.43
CA VAL A 235 12.01 -10.31 14.67
C VAL A 235 11.58 -11.77 14.78
N ILE A 236 12.37 -12.56 15.47
CA ILE A 236 12.05 -13.97 15.68
C ILE A 236 11.66 -14.14 17.15
N LEU A 237 10.48 -14.70 17.35
CA LEU A 237 10.04 -15.16 18.64
C LEU A 237 10.52 -16.61 18.82
N TRP A 238 11.51 -16.78 19.65
CA TRP A 238 12.02 -18.08 20.05
C TRP A 238 11.35 -18.53 21.34
N VAL A 239 10.88 -19.76 21.33
CA VAL A 239 10.27 -20.40 22.49
C VAL A 239 10.99 -21.70 22.75
N ARG A 240 11.32 -21.97 24.00
CA ARG A 240 12.00 -23.20 24.41
C ARG A 240 11.12 -24.42 24.09
N SER A 241 11.72 -25.46 23.50
CA SER A 241 10.99 -26.58 22.91
C SER A 241 10.18 -27.38 23.90
N ASP A 242 10.59 -27.42 25.18
CA ASP A 242 9.88 -28.10 26.26
C ASP A 242 8.55 -27.45 26.66
N LEU A 243 8.33 -26.18 26.26
CA LEU A 243 7.07 -25.47 26.49
C LEU A 243 5.98 -25.85 25.46
N PHE A 244 6.31 -26.58 24.42
CA PHE A 244 5.32 -27.12 23.49
C PHE A 244 4.90 -28.51 23.99
N LEU A 245 3.64 -28.65 24.33
CA LEU A 245 3.06 -29.96 24.60
C LEU A 245 2.89 -30.72 23.30
N ASP A 246 3.25 -31.98 23.30
CA ASP A 246 2.92 -32.89 22.21
C ASP A 246 1.40 -32.99 22.04
N SER A 247 0.93 -33.33 20.83
CA SER A 247 -0.50 -33.52 20.51
C SER A 247 -1.21 -34.54 21.43
N GLN A 248 -0.45 -35.25 22.26
CA GLN A 248 -0.92 -36.21 23.28
C GLN A 248 -0.80 -35.67 24.73
N GLY A 249 -0.44 -34.40 24.92
CA GLY A 249 -0.26 -33.79 26.25
C GLY A 249 1.01 -34.23 27.00
N LEU A 250 1.96 -34.84 26.31
CA LEU A 250 3.27 -35.18 26.84
C LEU A 250 4.31 -34.18 26.39
N PRO A 251 5.24 -33.73 27.25
CA PRO A 251 6.36 -32.88 26.82
C PRO A 251 7.16 -33.63 25.75
N THR A 252 7.50 -32.94 24.66
CA THR A 252 8.37 -33.50 23.62
C THR A 252 9.75 -33.78 24.19
N PRO A 253 10.34 -34.95 23.95
CA PRO A 253 11.66 -35.30 24.47
C PRO A 253 12.76 -34.39 23.93
#